data_6a3d57b64710719aea37077e4182fe99
#
_entry.id   6a3d57b64710719aea37077e4182fe99
#
_cell.length_a   1.000
_cell.length_b   1.000
_cell.length_c   1.000
_cell.angle_alpha   90.00
_cell.angle_beta   90.00
_cell.angle_gamma   90.00
#
_symmetry.space_group_name_H-M   'P 1'
#
loop_
_entity.id
_entity.type
_entity.pdbx_description
1 polymer ?
#
loop_
_entity_poly.entity_id
_entity_poly.type
_entity_poly.pdbx_seq_one_letter_code
_entity_poly.pdbx_strand_id
1 'polypeptide(L)'
;MNIGDTEIKKAYLIGIGGIGMSGLAQLMKDMDVSVSGSDREESPVTELLESKGISVQLTQDGKGVPEDADVVVYSEAVWEDNLDRMRAKELQIPQKSYFDMLGEVSKEKQAIAISGTHGKTTTTGMTAKILRDAGVAPSAIVGSIVKDFGSNYLPGTSEIGRAHV
;
A
#
# COMPACT_ATOMS: atom_id res chain seq x y z
N MET A 1 4.31 -8.76 -9.66
CA MET A 1 2.93 -8.84 -9.16
C MET A 1 1.97 -8.76 -10.34
N ASN A 2 0.87 -9.54 -10.34
CA ASN A 2 -0.08 -9.53 -11.46
C ASN A 2 -1.43 -8.93 -11.06
N ILE A 3 -2.07 -8.21 -11.99
CA ILE A 3 -3.47 -7.78 -11.89
C ILE A 3 -4.20 -8.34 -13.11
N GLY A 4 -4.99 -9.40 -12.91
CA GLY A 4 -5.48 -10.19 -14.03
C GLY A 4 -4.32 -10.74 -14.87
N ASP A 5 -4.33 -10.45 -16.17
CA ASP A 5 -3.28 -10.88 -17.10
C ASP A 5 -2.11 -9.88 -17.24
N THR A 6 -2.13 -8.77 -16.49
CA THR A 6 -1.12 -7.70 -16.59
C THR A 6 -0.10 -7.79 -15.46
N GLU A 7 1.19 -7.91 -15.81
CA GLU A 7 2.28 -7.81 -14.86
C GLU A 7 2.51 -6.34 -14.46
N ILE A 8 2.46 -6.06 -13.17
CA ILE A 8 2.72 -4.73 -12.60
C ILE A 8 4.16 -4.69 -12.08
N LYS A 9 4.97 -3.83 -12.66
CA LYS A 9 6.37 -3.58 -12.29
C LYS A 9 6.57 -2.20 -11.68
N LYS A 10 5.71 -1.23 -12.03
CA LYS A 10 5.82 0.14 -11.58
C LYS A 10 4.45 0.70 -11.18
N ALA A 11 4.35 1.15 -9.95
CA ALA A 11 3.13 1.72 -9.39
C ALA A 11 3.37 3.13 -8.83
N TYR A 12 2.39 4.01 -9.01
CA TYR A 12 2.36 5.33 -8.43
C TYR A 12 1.16 5.47 -7.48
N LEU A 13 1.41 5.88 -6.23
CA LEU A 13 0.38 5.95 -5.19
C LEU A 13 0.08 7.39 -4.81
N ILE A 14 -1.17 7.83 -4.96
CA ILE A 14 -1.63 9.18 -4.62
C ILE A 14 -2.23 9.16 -3.21
N GLY A 15 -1.71 9.99 -2.30
CA GLY A 15 -2.01 9.95 -0.88
C GLY A 15 -1.23 8.86 -0.15
N ILE A 16 0.02 8.65 -0.57
CA ILE A 16 0.88 7.53 -0.12
C ILE A 16 1.20 7.57 1.38
N GLY A 17 1.16 8.76 2.00
CA GLY A 17 1.36 8.95 3.45
C GLY A 17 0.18 8.48 4.32
N GLY A 18 -0.97 8.17 3.72
CA GLY A 18 -2.08 7.55 4.44
C GLY A 18 -1.69 6.21 5.05
N ILE A 19 -2.24 5.89 6.24
CA ILE A 19 -1.81 4.70 6.98
C ILE A 19 -2.04 3.39 6.18
N GLY A 20 -3.17 3.24 5.50
CA GLY A 20 -3.42 2.09 4.63
C GLY A 20 -2.52 2.10 3.39
N MET A 21 -2.44 3.25 2.72
CA MET A 21 -1.67 3.44 1.50
C MET A 21 -0.18 3.14 1.70
N SER A 22 0.40 3.61 2.80
CA SER A 22 1.81 3.36 3.13
C SER A 22 2.09 1.88 3.44
N GLY A 23 1.14 1.17 4.04
CA GLY A 23 1.22 -0.27 4.21
C GLY A 23 1.19 -1.01 2.87
N LEU A 24 0.28 -0.62 1.98
CA LEU A 24 0.18 -1.16 0.63
C LEU A 24 1.45 -0.88 -0.19
N ALA A 25 2.00 0.35 -0.10
CA ALA A 25 3.24 0.73 -0.78
C ALA A 25 4.41 -0.19 -0.40
N GLN A 26 4.59 -0.43 0.89
CA GLN A 26 5.63 -1.33 1.40
C GLN A 26 5.41 -2.77 0.94
N LEU A 27 4.16 -3.24 0.98
CA LEU A 27 3.79 -4.57 0.52
C LEU A 27 4.08 -4.76 -0.98
N MET A 28 3.69 -3.81 -1.83
CA MET A 28 3.96 -3.86 -3.28
C MET A 28 5.46 -3.86 -3.55
N LYS A 29 6.24 -3.07 -2.81
CA LYS A 29 7.69 -3.08 -2.90
C LYS A 29 8.29 -4.45 -2.56
N ASP A 30 7.80 -5.11 -1.51
CA ASP A 30 8.23 -6.48 -1.14
C ASP A 30 7.78 -7.55 -2.17
N MET A 31 6.93 -7.17 -3.12
CA MET A 31 6.54 -7.98 -4.28
C MET A 31 7.30 -7.58 -5.57
N ASP A 32 8.45 -6.94 -5.43
CA ASP A 32 9.32 -6.49 -6.52
C ASP A 32 8.66 -5.45 -7.45
N VAL A 33 7.68 -4.68 -6.95
CA VAL A 33 7.12 -3.53 -7.66
C VAL A 33 7.91 -2.27 -7.31
N SER A 34 8.35 -1.52 -8.33
CA SER A 34 8.91 -0.18 -8.14
C SER A 34 7.79 0.78 -7.74
N VAL A 35 7.83 1.26 -6.51
CA VAL A 35 6.78 2.11 -5.93
C VAL A 35 7.29 3.52 -5.73
N SER A 36 6.50 4.49 -6.15
CA SER A 36 6.63 5.91 -5.81
C SER A 36 5.25 6.52 -5.58
N GLY A 37 5.18 7.74 -5.10
CA GLY A 37 3.88 8.37 -4.93
C GLY A 37 3.95 9.81 -4.48
N SER A 38 2.77 10.38 -4.20
CA SER A 38 2.62 11.74 -3.72
C SER A 38 1.79 11.80 -2.45
N ASP A 39 2.08 12.82 -1.65
CA ASP A 39 1.21 13.25 -0.55
C ASP A 39 1.19 14.77 -0.47
N ARG A 40 0.26 15.33 0.28
CA ARG A 40 0.13 16.79 0.46
C ARG A 40 1.03 17.31 1.58
N GLU A 41 1.36 16.46 2.54
CA GLU A 41 2.05 16.82 3.76
C GLU A 41 3.19 15.86 4.07
N GLU A 42 4.28 16.42 4.58
CA GLU A 42 5.34 15.66 5.20
C GLU A 42 4.84 15.08 6.54
N SER A 43 5.20 13.84 6.81
CA SER A 43 4.78 13.14 8.02
C SER A 43 5.79 12.05 8.41
N PRO A 44 5.76 11.56 9.66
CA PRO A 44 6.60 10.42 10.04
C PRO A 44 6.40 9.18 9.16
N VAL A 45 5.23 9.07 8.51
CA VAL A 45 4.93 7.97 7.58
C VAL A 45 5.65 8.19 6.24
N THR A 46 5.62 9.40 5.69
CA THR A 46 6.35 9.71 4.44
C THR A 46 7.86 9.59 4.64
N GLU A 47 8.41 10.05 5.76
CA GLU A 47 9.81 9.87 6.12
C GLU A 47 10.19 8.38 6.24
N LEU A 48 9.32 7.56 6.85
CA LEU A 48 9.50 6.12 6.92
C LEU A 48 9.56 5.48 5.53
N LEU A 49 8.67 5.88 4.61
CA LEU A 49 8.66 5.38 3.23
C LEU A 49 9.96 5.74 2.51
N GLU A 50 10.42 6.98 2.63
CA GLU A 50 11.68 7.43 2.03
C GLU A 50 12.89 6.68 2.61
N SER A 51 12.93 6.45 3.91
CA SER A 51 13.97 5.65 4.56
C SER A 51 14.03 4.21 4.03
N LYS A 52 12.89 3.71 3.52
CA LYS A 52 12.78 2.40 2.86
C LYS A 52 13.02 2.46 1.35
N GLY A 53 13.42 3.61 0.82
CA GLY A 53 13.71 3.81 -0.61
C GLY A 53 12.44 3.83 -1.49
N ILE A 54 11.31 4.30 -0.95
CA ILE A 54 10.09 4.63 -1.69
C ILE A 54 10.07 6.15 -1.85
N SER A 55 10.17 6.64 -3.08
CA SER A 55 10.18 8.08 -3.35
C SER A 55 8.81 8.70 -3.12
N VAL A 56 8.75 9.77 -2.32
CA VAL A 56 7.53 10.51 -2.03
C VAL A 56 7.67 11.95 -2.48
N GLN A 57 6.71 12.43 -3.26
CA GLN A 57 6.60 13.84 -3.64
C GLN A 57 5.57 14.53 -2.75
N LEU A 58 5.92 15.71 -2.21
CA LEU A 58 5.02 16.49 -1.35
C LEU A 58 4.14 17.47 -2.16
N THR A 59 3.95 17.17 -3.45
CA THR A 59 3.07 17.93 -4.35
C THR A 59 2.22 16.97 -5.17
N GLN A 60 0.99 17.38 -5.46
CA GLN A 60 0.05 16.64 -6.31
C GLN A 60 -0.34 17.53 -7.50
N ASP A 61 0.67 17.91 -8.31
CA ASP A 61 0.53 18.85 -9.43
C ASP A 61 0.52 18.15 -10.82
N GLY A 62 0.43 16.84 -10.82
CA GLY A 62 0.42 15.98 -12.01
C GLY A 62 1.81 15.67 -12.59
N LYS A 63 2.85 16.42 -12.23
CA LYS A 63 4.19 16.24 -12.82
C LYS A 63 4.93 15.04 -12.25
N GLY A 64 4.50 14.58 -11.07
CA GLY A 64 5.12 13.44 -10.40
C GLY A 64 4.69 12.09 -10.93
N VAL A 65 3.61 12.01 -11.69
CA VAL A 65 3.10 10.75 -12.22
C VAL A 65 4.01 10.24 -13.34
N PRO A 66 4.69 9.10 -13.15
CA PRO A 66 5.57 8.55 -14.18
C PRO A 66 4.78 8.12 -15.41
N GLU A 67 5.25 8.48 -16.60
CA GLU A 67 4.58 8.13 -17.87
C GLU A 67 4.61 6.62 -18.15
N ASP A 68 5.54 5.90 -17.55
CA ASP A 68 5.73 4.46 -17.67
C ASP A 68 5.20 3.68 -16.44
N ALA A 69 4.31 4.27 -15.65
CA ALA A 69 3.64 3.56 -14.58
C ALA A 69 2.60 2.57 -15.16
N ASP A 70 2.60 1.35 -14.65
CA ASP A 70 1.63 0.32 -15.05
C ASP A 70 0.27 0.53 -14.37
N VAL A 71 0.26 1.17 -13.21
CA VAL A 71 -0.94 1.46 -12.44
C VAL A 71 -0.77 2.68 -11.54
N VAL A 72 -1.83 3.45 -11.40
CA VAL A 72 -1.96 4.49 -10.38
C VAL A 72 -2.96 4.02 -9.32
N VAL A 73 -2.56 4.07 -8.06
CA VAL A 73 -3.42 3.73 -6.93
C VAL A 73 -3.74 5.00 -6.15
N TYR A 74 -5.00 5.24 -5.84
CA TYR A 74 -5.41 6.43 -5.10
C TYR A 74 -6.12 6.09 -3.80
N SER A 75 -5.87 6.92 -2.78
CA SER A 75 -6.61 6.87 -1.52
C SER A 75 -8.06 7.32 -1.74
N GLU A 76 -9.01 6.76 -1.01
CA GLU A 76 -10.42 7.16 -1.04
C GLU A 76 -10.65 8.66 -0.72
N ALA A 77 -9.69 9.32 -0.09
CA ALA A 77 -9.72 10.77 0.17
C ALA A 77 -9.30 11.62 -1.04
N VAL A 78 -8.84 10.99 -2.13
CA VAL A 78 -8.36 11.67 -3.35
C VAL A 78 -9.45 11.65 -4.41
N TRP A 79 -10.04 12.84 -4.67
CA TRP A 79 -11.14 13.02 -5.62
C TRP A 79 -10.67 13.00 -7.09
N GLU A 80 -11.61 12.89 -8.01
CA GLU A 80 -11.32 12.78 -9.45
C GLU A 80 -10.67 14.03 -10.07
N ASP A 81 -10.87 15.20 -9.45
CA ASP A 81 -10.29 16.49 -9.85
C ASP A 81 -8.83 16.68 -9.36
N ASN A 82 -8.28 15.72 -8.65
CA ASN A 82 -6.87 15.73 -8.26
C ASN A 82 -5.97 15.70 -9.51
N LEU A 83 -4.97 16.58 -9.56
CA LEU A 83 -4.13 16.75 -10.75
C LEU A 83 -3.31 15.50 -11.11
N ASP A 84 -2.89 14.71 -10.11
CA ASP A 84 -2.18 13.44 -10.37
C ASP A 84 -3.15 12.41 -10.98
N ARG A 85 -4.41 12.35 -10.51
CA ARG A 85 -5.44 11.49 -11.11
C ARG A 85 -5.80 11.93 -12.53
N MET A 86 -5.91 13.24 -12.76
CA MET A 86 -6.16 13.78 -14.10
C MET A 86 -4.99 13.44 -15.03
N ARG A 87 -3.75 13.60 -14.57
CA ARG A 87 -2.56 13.25 -15.35
C ARG A 87 -2.51 11.76 -15.69
N ALA A 88 -2.81 10.90 -14.74
CA ALA A 88 -2.90 9.45 -14.99
C ALA A 88 -3.95 9.12 -16.06
N LYS A 89 -5.08 9.83 -16.06
CA LYS A 89 -6.13 9.68 -17.10
C LYS A 89 -5.66 10.14 -18.49
N GLU A 90 -4.95 11.27 -18.56
CA GLU A 90 -4.35 11.75 -19.82
C GLU A 90 -3.35 10.75 -20.40
N LEU A 91 -2.54 10.15 -19.55
CA LEU A 91 -1.55 9.13 -19.90
C LEU A 91 -2.18 7.75 -20.17
N GLN A 92 -3.49 7.62 -19.99
CA GLN A 92 -4.23 6.36 -20.12
C GLN A 92 -3.72 5.25 -19.18
N ILE A 93 -3.14 5.62 -18.04
CA ILE A 93 -2.69 4.68 -17.02
C ILE A 93 -3.91 4.18 -16.24
N PRO A 94 -4.07 2.85 -16.06
CA PRO A 94 -5.14 2.28 -15.25
C PRO A 94 -5.11 2.83 -13.83
N GLN A 95 -6.28 3.23 -13.31
CA GLN A 95 -6.41 3.72 -11.94
C GLN A 95 -7.22 2.72 -11.10
N LYS A 96 -6.77 2.46 -9.89
CA LYS A 96 -7.46 1.63 -8.89
C LYS A 96 -7.55 2.36 -7.56
N SER A 97 -8.66 2.17 -6.86
CA SER A 97 -8.74 2.62 -5.47
C SER A 97 -7.82 1.78 -4.57
N TYR A 98 -7.54 2.27 -3.38
CA TYR A 98 -6.82 1.51 -2.35
C TYR A 98 -7.45 0.13 -2.12
N PHE A 99 -8.78 0.08 -1.97
CA PHE A 99 -9.48 -1.19 -1.71
C PHE A 99 -9.47 -2.14 -2.90
N ASP A 100 -9.60 -1.63 -4.12
CA ASP A 100 -9.49 -2.46 -5.33
C ASP A 100 -8.10 -3.09 -5.44
N MET A 101 -7.05 -2.27 -5.23
CA MET A 101 -5.68 -2.76 -5.29
C MET A 101 -5.39 -3.77 -4.18
N LEU A 102 -5.88 -3.51 -2.97
CA LEU A 102 -5.76 -4.43 -1.86
C LEU A 102 -6.42 -5.78 -2.17
N GLY A 103 -7.60 -5.74 -2.81
CA GLY A 103 -8.30 -6.93 -3.30
C GLY A 103 -7.46 -7.71 -4.32
N GLU A 104 -6.82 -7.04 -5.28
CA GLU A 104 -5.96 -7.72 -6.26
C GLU A 104 -4.77 -8.39 -5.60
N VAL A 105 -4.07 -7.65 -4.75
CA VAL A 105 -2.92 -8.16 -4.00
C VAL A 105 -3.28 -9.36 -3.13
N SER A 106 -4.49 -9.38 -2.55
CA SER A 106 -4.95 -10.48 -1.70
C SER A 106 -5.21 -11.79 -2.46
N LYS A 107 -5.44 -11.73 -3.78
CA LYS A 107 -5.66 -12.92 -4.61
C LYS A 107 -4.40 -13.76 -4.80
N GLU A 108 -3.23 -13.15 -4.70
CA GLU A 108 -1.95 -13.84 -4.91
C GLU A 108 -1.47 -14.64 -3.68
N LYS A 109 -2.13 -14.51 -2.55
CA LYS A 109 -1.75 -15.14 -1.28
C LYS A 109 -2.98 -15.62 -0.51
N GLN A 110 -2.79 -16.52 0.44
CA GLN A 110 -3.83 -16.81 1.41
C GLN A 110 -4.04 -15.61 2.33
N ALA A 111 -5.21 -14.98 2.27
CA ALA A 111 -5.51 -13.76 3.01
C ALA A 111 -6.39 -14.03 4.23
N ILE A 112 -6.04 -13.44 5.37
CA ILE A 112 -6.89 -13.34 6.55
C ILE A 112 -7.38 -11.90 6.64
N ALA A 113 -8.68 -11.67 6.44
CA ALA A 113 -9.29 -10.35 6.53
C ALA A 113 -9.99 -10.20 7.90
N ILE A 114 -9.67 -9.13 8.61
CA ILE A 114 -10.28 -8.82 9.92
C ILE A 114 -11.19 -7.62 9.74
N SER A 115 -12.48 -7.84 9.89
CA SER A 115 -13.52 -6.82 9.77
C SER A 115 -14.28 -6.64 11.08
N GLY A 116 -14.96 -5.51 11.24
CA GLY A 116 -15.76 -5.20 12.41
C GLY A 116 -15.85 -3.71 12.68
N THR A 117 -16.76 -3.29 13.53
CA THR A 117 -16.94 -1.88 13.92
C THR A 117 -15.78 -1.41 14.79
N HIS A 118 -15.31 -2.23 15.72
CA HIS A 118 -14.22 -1.93 16.66
C HIS A 118 -13.20 -3.06 16.71
N GLY A 119 -12.00 -2.78 17.19
CA GLY A 119 -10.97 -3.77 17.48
C GLY A 119 -10.19 -4.30 16.27
N LYS A 120 -10.50 -3.89 15.03
CA LYS A 120 -9.81 -4.36 13.82
C LYS A 120 -8.29 -4.25 13.94
N THR A 121 -7.79 -3.06 14.16
CA THR A 121 -6.35 -2.75 14.25
C THR A 121 -5.65 -3.60 15.31
N THR A 122 -6.24 -3.69 16.52
CA THR A 122 -5.69 -4.48 17.61
C THR A 122 -5.66 -5.97 17.27
N THR A 123 -6.75 -6.49 16.75
CA THR A 123 -6.86 -7.92 16.37
C THR A 123 -5.88 -8.25 15.26
N THR A 124 -5.76 -7.40 14.24
CA THR A 124 -4.80 -7.57 13.15
C THR A 124 -3.36 -7.61 13.68
N GLY A 125 -2.99 -6.63 14.51
CA GLY A 125 -1.66 -6.58 15.11
C GLY A 125 -1.34 -7.80 15.98
N MET A 126 -2.31 -8.25 16.80
CA MET A 126 -2.15 -9.45 17.63
C MET A 126 -2.03 -10.72 16.77
N THR A 127 -2.88 -10.88 15.76
CA THR A 127 -2.82 -12.03 14.84
C THR A 127 -1.48 -12.08 14.12
N ALA A 128 -1.01 -10.96 13.59
CA ALA A 128 0.28 -10.85 12.91
C ALA A 128 1.43 -11.23 13.86
N LYS A 129 1.39 -10.74 15.12
CA LYS A 129 2.40 -11.08 16.12
C LYS A 129 2.38 -12.57 16.47
N ILE A 130 1.21 -13.15 16.74
CA ILE A 130 1.07 -14.57 17.07
C ILE A 130 1.62 -15.44 15.95
N LEU A 131 1.24 -15.16 14.70
CA LEU A 131 1.72 -15.91 13.53
C LEU A 131 3.23 -15.78 13.37
N ARG A 132 3.78 -14.57 13.55
CA ARG A 132 5.23 -14.36 13.51
C ARG A 132 5.96 -15.14 14.60
N ASP A 133 5.48 -15.09 15.84
CA ASP A 133 6.07 -15.77 16.99
C ASP A 133 5.94 -17.31 16.86
N ALA A 134 4.94 -17.78 16.11
CA ALA A 134 4.77 -19.19 15.74
C ALA A 134 5.65 -19.62 14.53
N GLY A 135 6.49 -18.73 13.99
CA GLY A 135 7.38 -19.05 12.86
C GLY A 135 6.73 -19.03 11.49
N VAL A 136 5.52 -18.51 11.35
CA VAL A 136 4.75 -18.42 10.07
C VAL A 136 5.16 -17.17 9.31
N ALA A 137 6.03 -16.37 9.54
CA ALA A 137 6.48 -15.19 8.79
C ALA A 137 5.40 -14.50 7.89
N PRO A 138 4.25 -14.05 8.43
CA PRO A 138 3.17 -13.45 7.65
C PRO A 138 3.51 -12.03 7.22
N SER A 139 3.02 -11.60 6.04
CA SER A 139 2.91 -10.17 5.75
C SER A 139 1.64 -9.61 6.38
N ALA A 140 1.68 -8.42 6.97
CA ALA A 140 0.49 -7.80 7.54
C ALA A 140 0.47 -6.29 7.31
N ILE A 141 -0.70 -5.76 6.91
CA ILE A 141 -1.00 -4.32 6.91
C ILE A 141 -1.92 -4.05 8.10
N VAL A 142 -1.54 -3.12 8.95
CA VAL A 142 -2.27 -2.78 10.18
C VAL A 142 -2.71 -1.32 10.10
N GLY A 143 -3.91 -1.02 10.56
CA GLY A 143 -4.49 0.33 10.52
C GLY A 143 -3.82 1.36 11.46
N SER A 144 -2.66 1.05 12.02
CA SER A 144 -1.83 1.96 12.81
C SER A 144 -0.38 1.47 12.85
N ILE A 145 0.53 2.34 13.27
CA ILE A 145 1.91 1.93 13.57
C ILE A 145 1.91 1.00 14.79
N VAL A 146 2.45 -0.19 14.62
CA VAL A 146 2.62 -1.18 15.68
C VAL A 146 4.03 -1.05 16.24
N LYS A 147 4.15 -0.77 17.54
CA LYS A 147 5.47 -0.53 18.20
C LYS A 147 6.45 -1.68 17.99
N ASP A 148 5.98 -2.91 18.06
CA ASP A 148 6.78 -4.13 17.89
C ASP A 148 7.36 -4.28 16.46
N PHE A 149 6.78 -3.60 15.47
CA PHE A 149 7.20 -3.64 14.07
C PHE A 149 7.89 -2.34 13.64
N GLY A 150 7.74 -1.25 14.41
CA GLY A 150 8.17 0.09 14.03
C GLY A 150 7.45 0.63 12.78
N SER A 151 6.35 0.00 12.37
CA SER A 151 5.64 0.27 11.12
C SER A 151 4.17 -0.16 11.22
N ASN A 152 3.35 0.30 10.27
CA ASN A 152 2.01 -0.22 10.00
C ASN A 152 2.04 -1.44 9.05
N TYR A 153 3.23 -1.85 8.62
CA TYR A 153 3.44 -3.00 7.77
C TYR A 153 4.46 -3.96 8.40
N LEU A 154 4.11 -5.24 8.46
CA LEU A 154 5.01 -6.33 8.82
C LEU A 154 5.40 -7.06 7.54
N PRO A 155 6.68 -7.05 7.15
CA PRO A 155 7.14 -7.85 6.03
C PRO A 155 7.17 -9.34 6.39
N GLY A 156 6.74 -10.17 5.47
CA GLY A 156 6.75 -11.63 5.63
C GLY A 156 7.18 -12.34 4.36
N THR A 157 7.76 -13.53 4.53
CA THR A 157 8.22 -14.38 3.42
C THR A 157 7.30 -15.57 3.14
N SER A 158 6.29 -15.78 4.00
CA SER A 158 5.34 -16.88 3.88
C SER A 158 4.31 -16.65 2.78
N GLU A 159 3.89 -17.70 2.12
CA GLU A 159 2.70 -17.70 1.25
C GLU A 159 1.40 -17.59 2.07
N ILE A 160 1.46 -17.87 3.38
CA ILE A 160 0.34 -17.80 4.31
C ILE A 160 0.27 -16.42 4.95
N GLY A 161 -0.89 -15.78 4.82
CA GLY A 161 -1.31 -14.70 5.71
C GLY A 161 -0.90 -13.29 5.30
N ARG A 162 -1.89 -12.59 4.79
CA ARG A 162 -1.98 -11.13 4.89
C ARG A 162 -3.18 -10.82 5.77
N ALA A 163 -2.94 -10.15 6.89
CA ALA A 163 -4.03 -9.61 7.69
C ALA A 163 -4.36 -8.22 7.13
N HIS A 164 -5.62 -8.02 6.74
CA HIS A 164 -6.15 -6.75 6.26
C HIS A 164 -7.11 -6.17 7.29
N VAL A 165 -7.14 -4.86 7.35
CA VAL A 165 -8.08 -4.09 8.19
C VAL A 165 -9.08 -3.39 7.30
#